data_750d606ba80592c5bd4c2b5a2bae94c2
#
_entry.id   750d606ba80592c5bd4c2b5a2bae94c2
#
_cell.length_a   1.000
_cell.length_b   1.000
_cell.length_c   1.000
_cell.angle_alpha   90.00
_cell.angle_beta   90.00
_cell.angle_gamma   90.00
#
_symmetry.space_group_name_H-M   'P 1'
#
loop_
_entity.id
_entity.type
_entity.pdbx_description
1 polymer ?
#
loop_
_entity_poly.entity_id
_entity_poly.type
_entity_poly.pdbx_seq_one_letter_code
_entity_poly.pdbx_strand_id
1 'polypeptide(L)'
;MRRVSSQSVSAPAIDADAKNKTNPSDLKAQHWATLKRLWPYLSPWRLRILLALCLLVAAKLSNIGVPMLLKAMVDGLDLKPGDPQSLLVVPVGLLVAYAALRISITLFTELREWVFSRVTEGVARTLSLKSFTHLLHLSMPFHLQGRMGAVSRDLERGARGLHSLVSYTVYSVLPTLVEMGLVIGYLVWNYQASFAWIALVAVVLYAIWTIKITEWRTAFRRRMNEQDSRANAFAVDALINVETVKIFGNEQFEAQRYDHGLRQLQAASLQSRTSLSLLNLGQSSIIALAVSLMVWQATEGVVAGTMTLGDLVLVNAFMIQLYIPLNFLGVLYRELKQGSVDVENMFALMDQKQSVADRLNAKTL
;
A
#
# COMPACT_ATOMS: atom_id res chain seq x y z
N MET A 1 -7.90 43.95 -50.88
CA MET A 1 -7.19 42.85 -50.24
C MET A 1 -7.08 43.14 -48.74
N ARG A 2 -7.99 42.56 -47.95
CA ARG A 2 -7.96 42.66 -46.48
C ARG A 2 -7.21 41.45 -45.92
N ARG A 3 -6.11 41.66 -45.21
CA ARG A 3 -5.39 40.62 -44.44
C ARG A 3 -6.25 40.20 -43.27
N VAL A 4 -6.67 38.94 -43.24
CA VAL A 4 -7.26 38.31 -42.09
C VAL A 4 -6.12 37.89 -41.15
N SER A 5 -6.03 38.51 -39.99
CA SER A 5 -5.10 38.13 -38.93
C SER A 5 -5.58 36.84 -38.27
N SER A 6 -4.86 35.74 -38.46
CA SER A 6 -5.04 34.49 -37.73
C SER A 6 -4.58 34.69 -36.29
N GLN A 7 -5.48 34.94 -35.38
CA GLN A 7 -5.22 34.79 -33.93
C GLN A 7 -5.11 33.27 -33.63
N SER A 8 -3.90 32.82 -33.39
CA SER A 8 -3.64 31.51 -32.83
C SER A 8 -4.12 31.49 -31.37
N VAL A 9 -5.27 30.90 -31.13
CA VAL A 9 -5.73 30.57 -29.76
C VAL A 9 -4.80 29.47 -29.25
N SER A 10 -3.80 29.86 -28.46
CA SER A 10 -2.95 28.94 -27.73
C SER A 10 -3.82 28.26 -26.66
N ALA A 11 -4.06 26.96 -26.85
CA ALA A 11 -4.66 26.12 -25.81
C ALA A 11 -3.78 26.18 -24.55
N PRO A 12 -4.34 26.25 -23.33
CA PRO A 12 -3.55 26.26 -22.11
C PRO A 12 -2.77 24.94 -22.02
N ALA A 13 -1.44 25.05 -22.06
CA ALA A 13 -0.55 23.97 -21.70
C ALA A 13 -0.90 23.56 -20.27
N ILE A 14 -1.39 22.35 -20.08
CA ILE A 14 -1.56 21.78 -18.75
C ILE A 14 -0.15 21.61 -18.21
N ASP A 15 0.23 22.52 -17.31
CA ASP A 15 1.51 22.57 -16.64
C ASP A 15 1.73 21.26 -15.86
N ALA A 16 2.49 20.34 -16.45
CA ALA A 16 2.82 19.04 -15.86
C ALA A 16 3.66 19.22 -14.57
N ASP A 17 4.30 20.37 -14.40
CA ASP A 17 5.14 20.69 -13.24
C ASP A 17 4.37 21.24 -12.03
N ALA A 18 3.17 21.78 -12.21
CA ALA A 18 2.35 22.30 -11.10
C ALA A 18 1.75 21.17 -10.22
N LYS A 19 1.65 19.94 -10.73
CA LYS A 19 1.06 18.78 -10.01
C LYS A 19 1.96 18.15 -8.92
N ASN A 20 3.18 18.63 -8.71
CA ASN A 20 4.16 17.89 -7.90
C ASN A 20 4.51 18.49 -6.53
N LYS A 21 3.75 19.49 -6.06
CA LYS A 21 3.88 20.05 -4.69
C LYS A 21 2.57 19.95 -3.91
N THR A 22 2.04 18.73 -3.79
CA THR A 22 0.90 18.51 -2.89
C THR A 22 1.41 18.28 -1.46
N ASN A 23 0.97 19.13 -0.53
CA ASN A 23 1.22 18.96 0.89
C ASN A 23 0.61 17.65 1.41
N PRO A 24 1.20 17.00 2.44
CA PRO A 24 0.63 15.78 3.05
C PRO A 24 -0.80 15.93 3.54
N SER A 25 -1.23 17.15 3.91
CA SER A 25 -2.61 17.48 4.27
C SER A 25 -3.58 17.40 3.09
N ASP A 26 -3.14 17.86 1.92
CA ASP A 26 -3.95 17.86 0.69
C ASP A 26 -4.17 16.43 0.17
N LEU A 27 -3.17 15.56 0.36
CA LEU A 27 -3.25 14.14 0.00
C LEU A 27 -4.30 13.38 0.82
N LYS A 28 -4.39 13.66 2.13
CA LYS A 28 -5.42 13.05 2.99
C LYS A 28 -6.82 13.52 2.56
N ALA A 29 -6.97 14.80 2.25
CA ALA A 29 -8.24 15.35 1.77
C ALA A 29 -8.64 14.75 0.41
N GLN A 30 -7.69 14.58 -0.51
CA GLN A 30 -7.92 13.95 -1.82
C GLN A 30 -8.32 12.47 -1.69
N HIS A 31 -7.64 11.68 -0.85
CA HIS A 31 -8.01 10.29 -0.60
C HIS A 31 -9.44 10.13 -0.09
N TRP A 32 -9.82 10.94 0.90
CA TRP A 32 -11.19 10.92 1.43
C TRP A 32 -12.22 11.35 0.39
N ALA A 33 -11.90 12.36 -0.42
CA ALA A 33 -12.78 12.81 -1.51
C ALA A 33 -12.97 11.69 -2.56
N THR A 34 -11.90 11.02 -2.96
CA THR A 34 -11.94 9.90 -3.92
C THR A 34 -12.74 8.72 -3.37
N LEU A 35 -12.50 8.32 -2.11
CA LEU A 35 -13.26 7.25 -1.45
C LEU A 35 -14.75 7.61 -1.32
N LYS A 36 -15.09 8.87 -1.01
CA LYS A 36 -16.47 9.34 -0.95
C LYS A 36 -17.16 9.27 -2.32
N ARG A 37 -16.44 9.58 -3.40
CA ARG A 37 -16.95 9.44 -4.78
C ARG A 37 -17.12 7.98 -5.21
N LEU A 38 -16.37 7.05 -4.61
CA LEU A 38 -16.51 5.61 -4.86
C LEU A 38 -17.69 4.98 -4.09
N TRP A 39 -18.13 5.61 -3.00
CA TRP A 39 -19.20 5.05 -2.15
C TRP A 39 -20.49 4.66 -2.89
N PRO A 40 -21.03 5.45 -3.84
CA PRO A 40 -22.22 5.06 -4.60
C PRO A 40 -22.04 3.76 -5.40
N TYR A 41 -20.81 3.43 -5.82
CA TYR A 41 -20.50 2.20 -6.55
C TYR A 41 -20.28 1.00 -5.62
N LEU A 42 -19.90 1.25 -4.37
CA LEU A 42 -19.72 0.24 -3.32
C LEU A 42 -21.04 -0.10 -2.63
N SER A 43 -21.98 0.86 -2.54
CA SER A 43 -23.24 0.71 -1.80
C SER A 43 -24.10 -0.49 -2.22
N PRO A 44 -24.17 -0.93 -3.51
CA PRO A 44 -24.92 -2.12 -3.87
C PRO A 44 -24.34 -3.42 -3.29
N TRP A 45 -23.08 -3.40 -2.88
CA TRP A 45 -22.32 -4.55 -2.37
C TRP A 45 -22.20 -4.57 -0.83
N ARG A 46 -22.96 -3.71 -0.12
CA ARG A 46 -22.86 -3.51 1.35
C ARG A 46 -22.90 -4.80 2.17
N LEU A 47 -23.74 -5.76 1.81
CA LEU A 47 -23.82 -7.06 2.49
C LEU A 47 -22.53 -7.86 2.38
N ARG A 48 -21.93 -7.91 1.18
CA ARG A 48 -20.64 -8.59 0.96
C ARG A 48 -19.48 -7.88 1.65
N ILE A 49 -19.51 -6.56 1.67
CA ILE A 49 -18.52 -5.74 2.40
C ILE A 49 -18.63 -6.03 3.90
N LEU A 50 -19.86 -6.06 4.46
CA LEU A 50 -20.08 -6.38 5.87
C LEU A 50 -19.58 -7.80 6.20
N LEU A 51 -19.91 -8.80 5.36
CA LEU A 51 -19.44 -10.17 5.53
C LEU A 51 -17.90 -10.25 5.50
N ALA A 52 -17.27 -9.56 4.56
CA ALA A 52 -15.82 -9.49 4.46
C ALA A 52 -15.18 -8.84 5.71
N LEU A 53 -15.82 -7.80 6.27
CA LEU A 53 -15.38 -7.18 7.53
C LEU A 53 -15.55 -8.13 8.72
N CYS A 54 -16.64 -8.87 8.81
CA CYS A 54 -16.82 -9.90 9.85
C CYS A 54 -15.75 -10.99 9.77
N LEU A 55 -15.45 -11.49 8.56
CA LEU A 55 -14.40 -12.48 8.33
C LEU A 55 -13.01 -11.93 8.66
N LEU A 56 -12.75 -10.65 8.36
CA LEU A 56 -11.53 -9.96 8.76
C LEU A 56 -11.37 -9.93 10.28
N VAL A 57 -12.40 -9.52 11.00
CA VAL A 57 -12.35 -9.48 12.48
C VAL A 57 -12.16 -10.88 13.03
N ALA A 58 -12.88 -11.89 12.50
CA ALA A 58 -12.72 -13.28 12.90
C ALA A 58 -11.29 -13.80 12.66
N ALA A 59 -10.70 -13.50 11.49
CA ALA A 59 -9.30 -13.85 11.20
C ALA A 59 -8.32 -13.19 12.19
N LYS A 60 -8.54 -11.91 12.53
CA LYS A 60 -7.66 -11.18 13.46
C LYS A 60 -7.83 -11.60 14.91
N LEU A 61 -9.03 -11.94 15.33
CA LEU A 61 -9.27 -12.55 16.64
C LEU A 61 -8.59 -13.92 16.76
N SER A 62 -8.71 -14.75 15.72
CA SER A 62 -8.00 -16.04 15.66
C SER A 62 -6.48 -15.84 15.71
N ASN A 63 -5.96 -14.81 15.04
CA ASN A 63 -4.52 -14.50 15.01
C ASN A 63 -3.99 -14.10 16.40
N ILE A 64 -4.76 -13.33 17.18
CA ILE A 64 -4.44 -12.98 18.58
C ILE A 64 -4.55 -14.19 19.50
N GLY A 65 -5.49 -15.10 19.23
CA GLY A 65 -5.63 -16.35 19.98
C GLY A 65 -4.41 -17.26 19.94
N VAL A 66 -3.60 -17.20 18.88
CA VAL A 66 -2.40 -18.04 18.71
C VAL A 66 -1.36 -17.78 19.80
N PRO A 67 -0.89 -16.55 20.07
CA PRO A 67 0.01 -16.26 21.19
C PRO A 67 -0.60 -16.57 22.57
N MET A 68 -1.92 -16.40 22.72
CA MET A 68 -2.61 -16.73 23.98
C MET A 68 -2.57 -18.25 24.27
N LEU A 69 -2.80 -19.08 23.25
CA LEU A 69 -2.65 -20.53 23.41
C LEU A 69 -1.19 -20.92 23.68
N LEU A 70 -0.25 -20.26 23.00
CA LEU A 70 1.17 -20.49 23.25
C LEU A 70 1.56 -20.15 24.69
N LYS A 71 1.06 -19.02 25.22
CA LYS A 71 1.19 -18.69 26.65
C LYS A 71 0.66 -19.81 27.54
N ALA A 72 -0.59 -20.26 27.29
CA ALA A 72 -1.21 -21.31 28.09
C ALA A 72 -0.42 -22.63 28.05
N MET A 73 0.19 -22.96 26.91
CA MET A 73 1.07 -24.12 26.79
C MET A 73 2.34 -23.97 27.62
N VAL A 74 2.99 -22.82 27.57
CA VAL A 74 4.23 -22.54 28.32
C VAL A 74 3.95 -22.55 29.83
N ASP A 75 2.87 -21.89 30.26
CA ASP A 75 2.46 -21.87 31.69
C ASP A 75 2.08 -23.26 32.18
N GLY A 76 1.51 -24.13 31.33
CA GLY A 76 1.20 -25.52 31.67
C GLY A 76 2.43 -26.44 31.78
N LEU A 77 3.57 -26.01 31.29
CA LEU A 77 4.86 -26.73 31.40
C LEU A 77 5.77 -26.18 32.49
N ASP A 78 5.38 -25.07 33.14
CA ASP A 78 6.15 -24.43 34.20
C ASP A 78 5.88 -25.19 35.54
N LEU A 79 6.84 -26.03 35.90
CA LEU A 79 6.80 -26.78 37.16
C LEU A 79 7.31 -25.89 38.32
N LYS A 80 6.57 -25.89 39.45
CA LYS A 80 7.07 -25.28 40.66
C LYS A 80 8.17 -26.17 41.27
N PRO A 81 9.17 -25.57 41.97
CA PRO A 81 10.17 -26.35 42.67
C PRO A 81 9.53 -27.33 43.64
N GLY A 82 9.77 -28.63 43.41
CA GLY A 82 9.23 -29.71 44.22
C GLY A 82 8.07 -30.51 43.58
N ASP A 83 7.53 -30.07 42.45
CA ASP A 83 6.50 -30.83 41.73
C ASP A 83 7.09 -32.06 41.03
N PRO A 84 6.44 -33.23 41.09
CA PRO A 84 6.91 -34.43 40.41
C PRO A 84 6.89 -34.21 38.86
N GLN A 85 7.94 -34.62 38.15
CA GLN A 85 7.99 -34.58 36.68
C GLN A 85 6.85 -35.37 36.01
N SER A 86 6.20 -36.30 36.74
CA SER A 86 5.02 -37.03 36.28
C SER A 86 3.79 -36.16 36.03
N LEU A 87 3.77 -34.90 36.49
CA LEU A 87 2.72 -33.91 36.20
C LEU A 87 2.90 -33.25 34.82
N LEU A 88 4.05 -33.38 34.18
CA LEU A 88 4.27 -32.89 32.80
C LEU A 88 3.49 -33.77 31.80
N VAL A 89 2.31 -33.32 31.46
CA VAL A 89 1.52 -33.96 30.40
C VAL A 89 1.51 -33.05 29.20
N VAL A 90 1.80 -33.60 28.01
CA VAL A 90 1.70 -32.87 26.77
C VAL A 90 0.26 -32.34 26.62
N PRO A 91 0.06 -31.02 26.53
CA PRO A 91 -1.28 -30.44 26.47
C PRO A 91 -1.90 -30.62 25.06
N VAL A 92 -2.25 -31.88 24.70
CA VAL A 92 -2.74 -32.23 23.37
C VAL A 92 -3.95 -31.39 22.96
N GLY A 93 -4.85 -31.07 23.89
CA GLY A 93 -5.99 -30.21 23.65
C GLY A 93 -5.59 -28.80 23.20
N LEU A 94 -4.57 -28.20 23.84
CA LEU A 94 -4.06 -26.89 23.45
C LEU A 94 -3.32 -26.93 22.10
N LEU A 95 -2.62 -28.04 21.80
CA LEU A 95 -1.98 -28.24 20.49
C LEU A 95 -3.01 -28.34 19.36
N VAL A 96 -4.08 -29.09 19.58
CA VAL A 96 -5.19 -29.19 18.62
C VAL A 96 -5.87 -27.84 18.44
N ALA A 97 -6.14 -27.11 19.52
CA ALA A 97 -6.70 -25.77 19.46
C ALA A 97 -5.78 -24.78 18.73
N TYR A 98 -4.47 -24.86 18.96
CA TYR A 98 -3.47 -24.07 18.22
C TYR A 98 -3.50 -24.36 16.72
N ALA A 99 -3.51 -25.63 16.33
CA ALA A 99 -3.61 -26.04 14.92
C ALA A 99 -4.94 -25.56 14.31
N ALA A 100 -6.06 -25.71 15.02
CA ALA A 100 -7.38 -25.26 14.58
C ALA A 100 -7.40 -23.72 14.38
N LEU A 101 -6.84 -22.93 15.30
CA LEU A 101 -6.73 -21.47 15.11
C LEU A 101 -5.86 -21.10 13.92
N ARG A 102 -4.73 -21.79 13.71
CA ARG A 102 -3.87 -21.57 12.54
C ARG A 102 -4.61 -21.80 11.21
N ILE A 103 -5.37 -22.90 11.14
CA ILE A 103 -6.21 -23.21 9.98
C ILE A 103 -7.32 -22.15 9.83
N SER A 104 -7.95 -21.76 10.92
CA SER A 104 -9.03 -20.75 10.92
C SER A 104 -8.56 -19.40 10.41
N ILE A 105 -7.34 -18.95 10.74
CA ILE A 105 -6.76 -17.71 10.22
C ILE A 105 -6.70 -17.72 8.70
N THR A 106 -6.17 -18.81 8.13
CA THR A 106 -6.09 -18.97 6.67
C THR A 106 -7.48 -19.06 6.07
N LEU A 107 -8.37 -19.89 6.63
CA LEU A 107 -9.73 -20.07 6.16
C LEU A 107 -10.50 -18.72 6.11
N PHE A 108 -10.49 -17.96 7.19
CA PHE A 108 -11.19 -16.67 7.23
C PHE A 108 -10.55 -15.64 6.30
N THR A 109 -9.22 -15.67 6.11
CA THR A 109 -8.52 -14.81 5.18
C THR A 109 -8.91 -15.11 3.74
N GLU A 110 -8.87 -16.38 3.32
CA GLU A 110 -9.23 -16.81 1.98
C GLU A 110 -10.72 -16.58 1.68
N LEU A 111 -11.62 -16.90 2.63
CA LEU A 111 -13.05 -16.63 2.49
C LEU A 111 -13.32 -15.13 2.34
N ARG A 112 -12.65 -14.27 3.11
CA ARG A 112 -12.73 -12.82 2.99
C ARG A 112 -12.32 -12.38 1.59
N GLU A 113 -11.19 -12.88 1.09
CA GLU A 113 -10.66 -12.55 -0.22
C GLU A 113 -11.62 -12.99 -1.34
N TRP A 114 -12.14 -14.20 -1.25
CA TRP A 114 -13.12 -14.74 -2.19
C TRP A 114 -14.44 -13.93 -2.22
N VAL A 115 -14.94 -13.52 -1.07
CA VAL A 115 -16.16 -12.68 -0.97
C VAL A 115 -15.90 -11.29 -1.52
N PHE A 116 -14.75 -10.68 -1.18
CA PHE A 116 -14.46 -9.29 -1.51
C PHE A 116 -13.93 -9.10 -2.94
N SER A 117 -13.28 -10.09 -3.53
CA SER A 117 -12.85 -10.04 -4.94
C SER A 117 -14.00 -9.76 -5.89
N ARG A 118 -15.18 -10.36 -5.63
CA ARG A 118 -16.40 -10.08 -6.41
C ARG A 118 -16.87 -8.63 -6.30
N VAL A 119 -16.64 -7.97 -5.16
CA VAL A 119 -16.94 -6.55 -4.98
C VAL A 119 -15.98 -5.72 -5.81
N THR A 120 -14.68 -5.99 -5.69
CA THR A 120 -13.63 -5.24 -6.41
C THR A 120 -13.82 -5.31 -7.92
N GLU A 121 -13.98 -6.53 -8.46
CA GLU A 121 -14.20 -6.76 -9.88
C GLU A 121 -15.52 -6.15 -10.37
N GLY A 122 -16.59 -6.29 -9.58
CA GLY A 122 -17.91 -5.71 -9.90
C GLY A 122 -17.89 -4.18 -9.98
N VAL A 123 -17.21 -3.54 -9.03
CA VAL A 123 -17.05 -2.07 -9.01
C VAL A 123 -16.15 -1.61 -10.16
N ALA A 124 -15.03 -2.30 -10.39
CA ALA A 124 -14.11 -1.98 -11.50
C ALA A 124 -14.83 -2.07 -12.85
N ARG A 125 -15.57 -3.17 -13.10
CA ARG A 125 -16.39 -3.35 -14.31
C ARG A 125 -17.42 -2.23 -14.49
N THR A 126 -18.16 -1.91 -13.42
CA THR A 126 -19.23 -0.90 -13.48
C THR A 126 -18.66 0.49 -13.77
N LEU A 127 -17.56 0.84 -13.12
CA LEU A 127 -16.93 2.15 -13.30
C LEU A 127 -16.28 2.26 -14.68
N SER A 128 -15.58 1.21 -15.15
CA SER A 128 -14.99 1.18 -16.50
C SER A 128 -16.06 1.30 -17.59
N LEU A 129 -17.17 0.56 -17.47
CA LEU A 129 -18.28 0.63 -18.43
C LEU A 129 -18.89 2.03 -18.44
N LYS A 130 -19.15 2.60 -17.25
CA LYS A 130 -19.73 3.95 -17.14
C LYS A 130 -18.82 5.03 -17.71
N SER A 131 -17.51 4.93 -17.45
CA SER A 131 -16.51 5.84 -18.01
C SER A 131 -16.44 5.71 -19.53
N PHE A 132 -16.39 4.49 -20.05
CA PHE A 132 -16.37 4.23 -21.49
C PHE A 132 -17.62 4.76 -22.18
N THR A 133 -18.83 4.48 -21.63
CA THR A 133 -20.09 4.99 -22.17
C THR A 133 -20.12 6.52 -22.15
N HIS A 134 -19.63 7.15 -21.07
CA HIS A 134 -19.54 8.60 -20.99
C HIS A 134 -18.63 9.18 -22.07
N LEU A 135 -17.45 8.57 -22.28
CA LEU A 135 -16.52 8.99 -23.32
C LEU A 135 -17.14 8.92 -24.73
N LEU A 136 -17.92 7.87 -25.03
CA LEU A 136 -18.63 7.76 -26.33
C LEU A 136 -19.67 8.87 -26.54
N HIS A 137 -20.25 9.42 -25.48
CA HIS A 137 -21.21 10.53 -25.56
C HIS A 137 -20.56 11.92 -25.58
N LEU A 138 -19.21 12.01 -25.50
CA LEU A 138 -18.51 13.28 -25.64
C LEU A 138 -18.53 13.76 -27.11
N SER A 139 -18.39 15.06 -27.28
CA SER A 139 -18.50 15.71 -28.60
C SER A 139 -17.39 15.29 -29.57
N MET A 140 -17.70 15.33 -30.89
CA MET A 140 -16.75 15.01 -31.96
C MET A 140 -15.43 15.81 -31.89
N PRO A 141 -15.42 17.12 -31.55
CA PRO A 141 -14.19 17.86 -31.33
C PRO A 141 -13.26 17.25 -30.27
N PHE A 142 -13.81 16.66 -29.21
CA PHE A 142 -12.99 15.96 -28.20
C PHE A 142 -12.26 14.75 -28.82
N HIS A 143 -12.95 13.98 -29.65
CA HIS A 143 -12.38 12.79 -30.31
C HIS A 143 -11.36 13.17 -31.42
N LEU A 144 -11.59 14.27 -32.13
CA LEU A 144 -10.70 14.75 -33.20
C LEU A 144 -9.43 15.43 -32.70
N GLN A 145 -9.38 15.89 -31.43
CA GLN A 145 -8.16 16.50 -30.86
C GLN A 145 -6.98 15.53 -30.69
N GLY A 146 -7.06 14.31 -31.21
CA GLY A 146 -5.93 13.40 -31.41
C GLY A 146 -5.33 12.75 -30.15
N ARG A 147 -5.93 12.92 -28.97
CA ARG A 147 -5.42 12.41 -27.69
C ARG A 147 -6.06 11.10 -27.22
N MET A 148 -6.74 10.35 -28.11
CA MET A 148 -7.48 9.14 -27.72
C MET A 148 -6.59 8.06 -27.09
N GLY A 149 -5.33 7.94 -27.52
CA GLY A 149 -4.37 7.04 -26.88
C GLY A 149 -4.01 7.43 -25.43
N ALA A 150 -4.05 8.72 -25.09
CA ALA A 150 -3.87 9.18 -23.72
C ALA A 150 -5.13 8.88 -22.87
N VAL A 151 -6.31 9.18 -23.40
CA VAL A 151 -7.62 8.91 -22.77
C VAL A 151 -7.78 7.41 -22.48
N SER A 152 -7.45 6.54 -23.43
CA SER A 152 -7.48 5.08 -23.24
C SER A 152 -6.55 4.64 -22.13
N ARG A 153 -5.33 5.19 -22.08
CA ARG A 153 -4.38 4.89 -20.99
C ARG A 153 -4.86 5.38 -19.63
N ASP A 154 -5.49 6.55 -19.56
CA ASP A 154 -6.01 7.09 -18.31
C ASP A 154 -7.22 6.27 -17.81
N LEU A 155 -8.07 5.77 -18.70
CA LEU A 155 -9.15 4.84 -18.37
C LEU A 155 -8.61 3.52 -17.80
N GLU A 156 -7.62 2.94 -18.48
CA GLU A 156 -7.00 1.69 -18.04
C GLU A 156 -6.24 1.84 -16.70
N ARG A 157 -5.49 2.94 -16.54
CA ARG A 157 -4.83 3.27 -15.26
C ARG A 157 -5.84 3.51 -14.15
N GLY A 158 -6.93 4.21 -14.43
CA GLY A 158 -8.01 4.45 -13.48
C GLY A 158 -8.65 3.16 -12.98
N ALA A 159 -8.91 2.21 -13.87
CA ALA A 159 -9.43 0.89 -13.50
C ALA A 159 -8.43 0.10 -12.63
N ARG A 160 -7.13 0.08 -12.99
CA ARG A 160 -6.08 -0.52 -12.16
C ARG A 160 -5.89 0.21 -10.84
N GLY A 161 -5.92 1.54 -10.85
CA GLY A 161 -5.83 2.38 -9.65
C GLY A 161 -6.97 2.11 -8.67
N LEU A 162 -8.18 1.93 -9.18
CA LEU A 162 -9.35 1.53 -8.37
C LEU A 162 -9.11 0.17 -7.71
N HIS A 163 -8.70 -0.83 -8.49
CA HIS A 163 -8.38 -2.16 -7.97
C HIS A 163 -7.31 -2.08 -6.86
N SER A 164 -6.22 -1.35 -7.11
CA SER A 164 -5.14 -1.16 -6.13
C SER A 164 -5.64 -0.45 -4.87
N LEU A 165 -6.38 0.66 -5.00
CA LEU A 165 -6.93 1.41 -3.87
C LEU A 165 -7.79 0.55 -2.96
N VAL A 166 -8.76 -0.15 -3.55
CA VAL A 166 -9.72 -0.96 -2.82
C VAL A 166 -9.01 -2.17 -2.20
N SER A 167 -8.17 -2.86 -2.98
CA SER A 167 -7.43 -4.03 -2.50
C SER A 167 -6.46 -3.68 -1.37
N TYR A 168 -5.61 -2.67 -1.51
CA TYR A 168 -4.68 -2.28 -0.45
C TYR A 168 -5.39 -1.78 0.81
N THR A 169 -6.51 -1.07 0.66
CA THR A 169 -7.31 -0.62 1.81
C THR A 169 -7.87 -1.80 2.58
N VAL A 170 -8.51 -2.76 1.90
CA VAL A 170 -9.24 -3.86 2.53
C VAL A 170 -8.33 -5.02 2.93
N TYR A 171 -7.31 -5.32 2.13
CA TYR A 171 -6.45 -6.48 2.39
C TYR A 171 -5.20 -6.17 3.21
N SER A 172 -4.83 -4.89 3.35
CA SER A 172 -3.61 -4.52 4.06
C SER A 172 -3.84 -3.47 5.15
N VAL A 173 -4.40 -2.30 4.81
CA VAL A 173 -4.53 -1.19 5.78
C VAL A 173 -5.51 -1.55 6.89
N LEU A 174 -6.73 -1.94 6.52
CA LEU A 174 -7.79 -2.24 7.47
C LEU A 174 -7.44 -3.43 8.41
N PRO A 175 -6.92 -4.58 7.90
CA PRO A 175 -6.45 -5.66 8.76
C PRO A 175 -5.38 -5.25 9.74
N THR A 176 -4.42 -4.42 9.31
CA THR A 176 -3.34 -3.92 10.16
C THR A 176 -3.88 -3.04 11.29
N LEU A 177 -4.81 -2.11 10.97
CA LEU A 177 -5.43 -1.24 11.98
C LEU A 177 -6.25 -2.04 13.00
N VAL A 178 -7.03 -3.03 12.54
CA VAL A 178 -7.80 -3.92 13.42
C VAL A 178 -6.87 -4.72 14.31
N GLU A 179 -5.81 -5.30 13.76
CA GLU A 179 -4.82 -6.07 14.53
C GLU A 179 -4.12 -5.22 15.59
N MET A 180 -3.65 -4.03 15.21
CA MET A 180 -3.05 -3.08 16.14
C MET A 180 -4.01 -2.70 17.27
N GLY A 181 -5.26 -2.38 16.93
CA GLY A 181 -6.29 -2.04 17.91
C GLY A 181 -6.56 -3.18 18.88
N LEU A 182 -6.66 -4.41 18.36
CA LEU A 182 -6.90 -5.59 19.16
C LEU A 182 -5.72 -5.94 20.08
N VAL A 183 -4.47 -5.88 19.56
CA VAL A 183 -3.27 -6.17 20.38
C VAL A 183 -3.09 -5.11 21.46
N ILE A 184 -3.18 -3.82 21.11
CA ILE A 184 -3.08 -2.74 22.10
C ILE A 184 -4.21 -2.83 23.13
N GLY A 185 -5.44 -3.09 22.70
CA GLY A 185 -6.58 -3.29 23.59
C GLY A 185 -6.37 -4.46 24.53
N TYR A 186 -5.84 -5.58 24.06
CA TYR A 186 -5.50 -6.73 24.90
C TYR A 186 -4.43 -6.40 25.95
N LEU A 187 -3.37 -5.66 25.54
CA LEU A 187 -2.30 -5.23 26.45
C LEU A 187 -2.82 -4.29 27.56
N VAL A 188 -3.70 -3.35 27.20
CA VAL A 188 -4.32 -2.42 28.18
C VAL A 188 -5.17 -3.18 29.20
N TRP A 189 -5.92 -4.20 28.73
CA TRP A 189 -6.88 -4.92 29.58
C TRP A 189 -6.21 -5.93 30.51
N ASN A 190 -5.17 -6.65 30.05
CA ASN A 190 -4.59 -7.77 30.79
C ASN A 190 -3.25 -7.46 31.44
N TYR A 191 -2.58 -6.35 31.07
CA TYR A 191 -1.25 -5.99 31.55
C TYR A 191 -1.20 -4.54 32.02
N GLN A 192 -0.03 -4.13 32.53
CA GLN A 192 0.18 -2.73 32.90
C GLN A 192 0.11 -1.82 31.64
N ALA A 193 -0.45 -0.63 31.81
CA ALA A 193 -0.59 0.34 30.71
C ALA A 193 0.74 0.68 30.02
N SER A 194 1.88 0.50 30.69
CA SER A 194 3.23 0.71 30.13
C SER A 194 3.50 -0.14 28.90
N PHE A 195 3.05 -1.41 28.84
CA PHE A 195 3.20 -2.27 27.67
C PHE A 195 2.48 -1.70 26.46
N ALA A 196 1.25 -1.24 26.66
CA ALA A 196 0.46 -0.63 25.59
C ALA A 196 1.08 0.70 25.12
N TRP A 197 1.62 1.51 26.04
CA TRP A 197 2.31 2.74 25.71
C TRP A 197 3.60 2.48 24.90
N ILE A 198 4.42 1.50 25.27
CA ILE A 198 5.62 1.14 24.50
C ILE A 198 5.22 0.72 23.08
N ALA A 199 4.21 -0.16 22.93
CA ALA A 199 3.72 -0.59 21.64
C ALA A 199 3.20 0.58 20.79
N LEU A 200 2.37 1.45 21.38
CA LEU A 200 1.81 2.61 20.68
C LEU A 200 2.89 3.58 20.21
N VAL A 201 3.81 3.94 21.11
CA VAL A 201 4.92 4.86 20.80
C VAL A 201 5.81 4.28 19.71
N ALA A 202 6.13 2.98 19.79
CA ALA A 202 6.92 2.30 18.77
C ALA A 202 6.27 2.37 17.38
N VAL A 203 4.96 2.09 17.31
CA VAL A 203 4.19 2.15 16.06
C VAL A 203 4.16 3.57 15.50
N VAL A 204 3.92 4.58 16.35
CA VAL A 204 3.89 5.99 15.93
C VAL A 204 5.26 6.44 15.43
N LEU A 205 6.34 6.15 16.17
CA LEU A 205 7.71 6.48 15.76
C LEU A 205 8.08 5.78 14.44
N TYR A 206 7.72 4.50 14.30
CA TYR A 206 7.92 3.73 13.08
C TYR A 206 7.20 4.37 11.88
N ALA A 207 5.94 4.74 12.05
CA ALA A 207 5.17 5.39 10.99
C ALA A 207 5.77 6.75 10.60
N ILE A 208 6.13 7.59 11.58
CA ILE A 208 6.77 8.90 11.33
C ILE A 208 8.10 8.72 10.61
N TRP A 209 8.96 7.80 11.06
CA TRP A 209 10.24 7.49 10.42
C TRP A 209 10.04 7.04 8.99
N THR A 210 9.14 6.06 8.78
CA THR A 210 8.84 5.51 7.46
C THR A 210 8.37 6.58 6.49
N ILE A 211 7.43 7.44 6.89
CA ILE A 211 6.88 8.49 6.02
C ILE A 211 7.97 9.51 5.68
N LYS A 212 8.66 10.07 6.67
CA LYS A 212 9.69 11.11 6.46
C LYS A 212 10.85 10.62 5.59
N ILE A 213 11.37 9.43 5.88
CA ILE A 213 12.49 8.88 5.10
C ILE A 213 12.05 8.45 3.71
N THR A 214 10.82 7.94 3.54
CA THR A 214 10.29 7.59 2.22
C THR A 214 10.13 8.84 1.34
N GLU A 215 9.66 9.95 1.88
CA GLU A 215 9.56 11.21 1.15
C GLU A 215 10.95 11.73 0.74
N TRP A 216 11.90 11.74 1.67
CA TRP A 216 13.30 12.12 1.40
C TRP A 216 13.94 11.23 0.31
N ARG A 217 13.73 9.92 0.35
CA ARG A 217 14.21 8.97 -0.65
C ARG A 217 13.65 9.17 -2.05
N THR A 218 12.48 9.76 -2.17
CA THR A 218 11.83 9.98 -3.47
C THR A 218 12.71 10.80 -4.41
N ALA A 219 13.50 11.76 -3.89
CA ALA A 219 14.45 12.55 -4.69
C ALA A 219 15.55 11.66 -5.32
N PHE A 220 16.12 10.71 -4.56
CA PHE A 220 17.15 9.79 -5.06
C PHE A 220 16.60 8.82 -6.10
N ARG A 221 15.38 8.30 -5.89
CA ARG A 221 14.71 7.44 -6.87
C ARG A 221 14.41 8.19 -8.18
N ARG A 222 14.00 9.45 -8.08
CA ARG A 222 13.74 10.28 -9.26
C ARG A 222 15.02 10.48 -10.07
N ARG A 223 16.14 10.83 -9.41
CA ARG A 223 17.45 10.94 -10.08
C ARG A 223 17.87 9.62 -10.72
N MET A 224 17.71 8.50 -10.03
CA MET A 224 18.02 7.18 -10.60
C MET A 224 17.19 6.91 -11.86
N ASN A 225 15.88 7.15 -11.84
CA ASN A 225 15.01 6.95 -13.01
C ASN A 225 15.36 7.89 -14.17
N GLU A 226 15.76 9.14 -13.90
CA GLU A 226 16.23 10.09 -14.92
C GLU A 226 17.51 9.59 -15.58
N GLN A 227 18.48 9.09 -14.81
CA GLN A 227 19.71 8.54 -15.36
C GLN A 227 19.48 7.24 -16.14
N ASP A 228 18.57 6.38 -15.68
CA ASP A 228 18.14 5.17 -16.38
C ASP A 228 17.52 5.51 -17.73
N SER A 229 16.60 6.48 -17.77
CA SER A 229 16.00 6.95 -19.02
C SER A 229 17.03 7.55 -19.98
N ARG A 230 18.03 8.29 -19.48
CA ARG A 230 19.11 8.86 -20.30
C ARG A 230 20.02 7.78 -20.87
N ALA A 231 20.43 6.81 -20.05
CA ALA A 231 21.28 5.70 -20.51
C ALA A 231 20.55 4.87 -21.56
N ASN A 232 19.27 4.55 -21.34
CA ASN A 232 18.44 3.86 -22.34
C ASN A 232 18.29 4.65 -23.64
N ALA A 233 18.13 5.98 -23.56
CA ALA A 233 18.04 6.83 -24.76
C ALA A 233 19.33 6.75 -25.60
N PHE A 234 20.51 6.75 -24.98
CA PHE A 234 21.78 6.58 -25.71
C PHE A 234 21.86 5.23 -26.40
N ALA A 235 21.47 4.15 -25.74
CA ALA A 235 21.49 2.82 -26.34
C ALA A 235 20.52 2.71 -27.53
N VAL A 236 19.30 3.20 -27.36
CA VAL A 236 18.27 3.18 -28.41
C VAL A 236 18.70 4.03 -29.60
N ASP A 237 19.23 5.24 -29.38
CA ASP A 237 19.70 6.15 -30.42
C ASP A 237 20.83 5.49 -31.25
N ALA A 238 21.83 4.92 -30.59
CA ALA A 238 22.91 4.21 -31.28
C ALA A 238 22.45 2.99 -32.09
N LEU A 239 21.45 2.23 -31.55
CA LEU A 239 20.92 1.05 -32.24
C LEU A 239 20.01 1.41 -33.42
N ILE A 240 19.22 2.47 -33.31
CA ILE A 240 18.40 2.96 -34.45
C ILE A 240 19.30 3.47 -35.57
N ASN A 241 20.41 4.13 -35.24
CA ASN A 241 21.35 4.71 -36.20
C ASN A 241 22.56 3.79 -36.46
N VAL A 242 22.41 2.46 -36.31
CA VAL A 242 23.51 1.50 -36.40
C VAL A 242 24.24 1.52 -37.72
N GLU A 243 23.52 1.80 -38.84
CA GLU A 243 24.15 1.96 -40.15
C GLU A 243 25.17 3.10 -40.15
N THR A 244 24.78 4.26 -39.59
CA THR A 244 25.67 5.42 -39.48
C THR A 244 26.89 5.10 -38.63
N VAL A 245 26.67 4.45 -37.46
CA VAL A 245 27.74 4.02 -36.56
C VAL A 245 28.74 3.10 -37.28
N LYS A 246 28.22 2.14 -38.09
CA LYS A 246 29.02 1.19 -38.88
C LYS A 246 29.78 1.87 -40.02
N ILE A 247 29.13 2.75 -40.79
CA ILE A 247 29.76 3.45 -41.93
C ILE A 247 30.94 4.32 -41.48
N PHE A 248 30.81 4.95 -40.28
CA PHE A 248 31.88 5.82 -39.75
C PHE A 248 32.84 5.11 -38.79
N GLY A 249 32.66 3.81 -38.50
CA GLY A 249 33.50 3.04 -37.59
C GLY A 249 33.50 3.55 -36.13
N ASN A 250 32.37 4.15 -35.69
CA ASN A 250 32.25 4.84 -34.37
C ASN A 250 31.71 3.96 -33.25
N GLU A 251 31.82 2.63 -33.33
CA GLU A 251 31.30 1.70 -32.31
C GLU A 251 31.93 1.94 -30.93
N GLN A 252 33.24 2.23 -30.90
CA GLN A 252 33.90 2.50 -29.63
C GLN A 252 33.47 3.81 -29.01
N PHE A 253 33.22 4.84 -29.81
CA PHE A 253 32.70 6.12 -29.32
C PHE A 253 31.32 5.96 -28.70
N GLU A 254 30.39 5.27 -29.37
CA GLU A 254 29.05 5.02 -28.84
C GLU A 254 29.08 4.11 -27.61
N ALA A 255 29.96 3.11 -27.57
CA ALA A 255 30.16 2.28 -26.37
C ALA A 255 30.67 3.10 -25.17
N GLN A 256 31.62 4.02 -25.39
CA GLN A 256 32.12 4.91 -24.32
C GLN A 256 31.03 5.90 -23.84
N ARG A 257 30.23 6.45 -24.78
CA ARG A 257 29.10 7.33 -24.47
C ARG A 257 28.06 6.61 -23.61
N TYR A 258 27.73 5.38 -23.97
CA TYR A 258 26.80 4.54 -23.21
C TYR A 258 27.37 4.15 -21.84
N ASP A 259 28.64 3.75 -21.74
CA ASP A 259 29.33 3.45 -20.48
C ASP A 259 29.33 4.66 -19.53
N HIS A 260 29.55 5.87 -20.07
CA HIS A 260 29.44 7.10 -19.25
C HIS A 260 28.02 7.26 -18.67
N GLY A 261 26.97 7.03 -19.45
CA GLY A 261 25.57 7.03 -18.99
C GLY A 261 25.32 5.96 -17.92
N LEU A 262 25.84 4.75 -18.10
CA LEU A 262 25.72 3.66 -17.13
C LEU A 262 26.46 3.95 -15.82
N ARG A 263 27.63 4.60 -15.84
CA ARG A 263 28.33 5.03 -14.61
C ARG A 263 27.51 6.06 -13.83
N GLN A 264 26.86 7.00 -14.51
CA GLN A 264 25.96 7.97 -13.84
C GLN A 264 24.74 7.25 -13.22
N LEU A 265 24.14 6.31 -13.94
CA LEU A 265 23.05 5.46 -13.43
C LEU A 265 23.53 4.64 -12.22
N GLN A 266 24.70 4.02 -12.30
CA GLN A 266 25.29 3.26 -11.19
C GLN A 266 25.44 4.10 -9.93
N ALA A 267 26.01 5.31 -10.05
CA ALA A 267 26.18 6.22 -8.90
C ALA A 267 24.81 6.63 -8.29
N ALA A 268 23.83 6.96 -9.11
CA ALA A 268 22.48 7.29 -8.66
C ALA A 268 21.76 6.08 -8.01
N SER A 269 21.95 4.89 -8.57
CA SER A 269 21.41 3.63 -8.01
C SER A 269 22.00 3.29 -6.65
N LEU A 270 23.32 3.48 -6.47
CA LEU A 270 23.98 3.29 -5.18
C LEU A 270 23.41 4.26 -4.13
N GLN A 271 23.24 5.54 -4.44
CA GLN A 271 22.62 6.52 -3.54
C GLN A 271 21.17 6.12 -3.17
N SER A 272 20.39 5.66 -4.15
CA SER A 272 19.03 5.16 -3.91
C SER A 272 19.00 3.93 -2.99
N ARG A 273 19.95 2.98 -3.17
CA ARG A 273 20.09 1.80 -2.32
C ARG A 273 20.53 2.16 -0.90
N THR A 274 21.52 3.04 -0.74
CA THR A 274 21.97 3.51 0.59
C THR A 274 20.84 4.20 1.35
N SER A 275 20.04 5.01 0.66
CA SER A 275 18.85 5.63 1.29
C SER A 275 17.80 4.60 1.74
N LEU A 276 17.67 3.46 1.02
CA LEU A 276 16.81 2.35 1.45
C LEU A 276 17.37 1.65 2.69
N SER A 277 18.69 1.42 2.71
CA SER A 277 19.34 0.80 3.87
C SER A 277 19.16 1.64 5.14
N LEU A 278 19.23 2.98 5.02
CA LEU A 278 18.97 3.89 6.14
C LEU A 278 17.52 3.79 6.63
N LEU A 279 16.56 3.69 5.72
CA LEU A 279 15.15 3.45 6.08
C LEU A 279 15.02 2.17 6.90
N ASN A 280 15.55 1.06 6.38
CA ASN A 280 15.43 -0.26 7.01
C ASN A 280 16.16 -0.29 8.37
N LEU A 281 17.36 0.32 8.46
CA LEU A 281 18.11 0.39 9.72
C LEU A 281 17.31 1.12 10.81
N GLY A 282 16.76 2.29 10.50
CA GLY A 282 15.97 3.03 11.49
C GLY A 282 14.68 2.29 11.89
N GLN A 283 14.00 1.66 10.93
CA GLN A 283 12.85 0.81 11.20
C GLN A 283 13.19 -0.34 12.15
N SER A 284 14.25 -1.10 11.83
CA SER A 284 14.71 -2.22 12.66
C SER A 284 15.16 -1.77 14.04
N SER A 285 15.84 -0.62 14.15
CA SER A 285 16.29 -0.07 15.43
C SER A 285 15.11 0.31 16.34
N ILE A 286 14.07 0.97 15.79
CA ILE A 286 12.87 1.34 16.57
C ILE A 286 12.21 0.08 17.14
N ILE A 287 12.07 -0.95 16.32
CA ILE A 287 11.45 -2.21 16.75
C ILE A 287 12.31 -2.96 17.76
N ALA A 288 13.62 -3.07 17.50
CA ALA A 288 14.53 -3.75 18.41
C ALA A 288 14.50 -3.11 19.81
N LEU A 289 14.51 -1.76 19.86
CA LEU A 289 14.40 -1.03 21.13
C LEU A 289 13.05 -1.28 21.82
N ALA A 290 11.94 -1.23 21.09
CA ALA A 290 10.61 -1.48 21.64
C ALA A 290 10.46 -2.90 22.19
N VAL A 291 10.91 -3.91 21.40
CA VAL A 291 10.90 -5.31 21.85
C VAL A 291 11.79 -5.49 23.07
N SER A 292 13.00 -4.94 23.08
CA SER A 292 13.92 -5.05 24.21
C SER A 292 13.33 -4.44 25.49
N LEU A 293 12.69 -3.27 25.39
CA LEU A 293 12.03 -2.63 26.54
C LEU A 293 10.86 -3.45 27.07
N MET A 294 10.04 -4.01 26.17
CA MET A 294 8.91 -4.86 26.57
C MET A 294 9.35 -6.18 27.19
N VAL A 295 10.39 -6.82 26.61
CA VAL A 295 10.97 -8.05 27.15
C VAL A 295 11.62 -7.77 28.51
N TRP A 296 12.33 -6.66 28.66
CA TRP A 296 12.87 -6.25 29.97
C TRP A 296 11.76 -6.13 31.01
N GLN A 297 10.72 -5.33 30.72
CA GLN A 297 9.61 -5.12 31.65
C GLN A 297 8.87 -6.44 31.97
N ALA A 298 8.69 -7.32 30.98
CA ALA A 298 8.09 -8.63 31.20
C ALA A 298 8.99 -9.51 32.08
N THR A 299 10.32 -9.47 31.89
CA THR A 299 11.29 -10.21 32.71
C THR A 299 11.28 -9.72 34.17
N GLU A 300 11.23 -8.38 34.38
CA GLU A 300 11.06 -7.82 35.74
C GLU A 300 9.77 -8.31 36.38
N GLY A 301 8.66 -8.35 35.60
CA GLY A 301 7.39 -8.89 36.11
C GLY A 301 7.46 -10.36 36.48
N VAL A 302 8.18 -11.18 35.70
CA VAL A 302 8.39 -12.61 36.01
C VAL A 302 9.24 -12.77 37.29
N VAL A 303 10.34 -12.02 37.41
CA VAL A 303 11.20 -12.06 38.61
C VAL A 303 10.45 -11.58 39.84
N ALA A 304 9.58 -10.58 39.73
CA ALA A 304 8.72 -10.09 40.80
C ALA A 304 7.52 -11.00 41.10
N GLY A 305 7.30 -12.08 40.34
CA GLY A 305 6.17 -12.99 40.48
C GLY A 305 4.80 -12.43 40.06
N THR A 306 4.77 -11.29 39.36
CA THR A 306 3.55 -10.65 38.86
C THR A 306 3.17 -11.11 37.46
N MET A 307 4.09 -11.74 36.74
CA MET A 307 3.91 -12.29 35.40
C MET A 307 4.45 -13.72 35.32
N THR A 308 3.96 -14.49 34.34
CA THR A 308 4.42 -15.86 34.08
C THR A 308 5.45 -15.89 32.92
N LEU A 309 6.16 -17.01 32.76
CA LEU A 309 7.02 -17.25 31.60
C LEU A 309 6.21 -17.21 30.27
N GLY A 310 4.96 -17.68 30.29
CA GLY A 310 4.06 -17.60 29.17
C GLY A 310 3.69 -16.15 28.81
N ASP A 311 3.60 -15.24 29.78
CA ASP A 311 3.39 -13.81 29.54
C ASP A 311 4.53 -13.18 28.73
N LEU A 312 5.77 -13.51 29.09
CA LEU A 312 6.95 -13.04 28.35
C LEU A 312 6.92 -13.52 26.90
N VAL A 313 6.57 -14.78 26.68
CA VAL A 313 6.43 -15.36 25.33
C VAL A 313 5.32 -14.66 24.54
N LEU A 314 4.17 -14.42 25.17
CA LEU A 314 3.01 -13.75 24.55
C LEU A 314 3.35 -12.32 24.14
N VAL A 315 3.95 -11.53 25.04
CA VAL A 315 4.35 -10.14 24.78
C VAL A 315 5.32 -10.06 23.60
N ASN A 316 6.32 -10.95 23.58
CA ASN A 316 7.26 -11.04 22.45
C ASN A 316 6.56 -11.40 21.12
N ALA A 317 5.64 -12.37 21.16
CA ALA A 317 4.88 -12.79 20.00
C ALA A 317 3.99 -11.67 19.45
N PHE A 318 3.34 -10.90 20.32
CA PHE A 318 2.55 -9.73 19.91
C PHE A 318 3.40 -8.65 19.24
N MET A 319 4.60 -8.39 19.74
CA MET A 319 5.49 -7.43 19.10
C MET A 319 5.91 -7.86 17.69
N ILE A 320 6.25 -9.14 17.51
CA ILE A 320 6.55 -9.69 16.18
C ILE A 320 5.34 -9.56 15.25
N GLN A 321 4.16 -9.85 15.76
CA GLN A 321 2.90 -9.77 15.01
C GLN A 321 2.57 -8.34 14.57
N LEU A 322 2.80 -7.33 15.42
CA LEU A 322 2.64 -5.92 15.07
C LEU A 322 3.68 -5.44 14.05
N TYR A 323 4.90 -5.98 14.11
CA TYR A 323 6.00 -5.56 13.24
C TYR A 323 5.83 -5.96 11.78
N ILE A 324 5.36 -7.18 11.51
CA ILE A 324 5.27 -7.73 10.14
C ILE A 324 4.49 -6.81 9.19
N PRO A 325 3.27 -6.36 9.50
CA PRO A 325 2.52 -5.47 8.60
C PRO A 325 3.12 -4.07 8.48
N LEU A 326 3.86 -3.59 9.49
CA LEU A 326 4.49 -2.27 9.45
C LEU A 326 5.60 -2.18 8.38
N ASN A 327 6.28 -3.27 8.07
CA ASN A 327 7.31 -3.32 7.02
C ASN A 327 6.79 -2.93 5.63
N PHE A 328 5.51 -3.16 5.36
CA PHE A 328 4.88 -2.85 4.09
C PHE A 328 4.28 -1.42 4.04
N LEU A 329 4.30 -0.68 5.14
CA LEU A 329 3.62 0.61 5.26
C LEU A 329 4.11 1.64 4.22
N GLY A 330 5.40 1.66 3.91
CA GLY A 330 5.98 2.54 2.89
C GLY A 330 5.54 2.18 1.46
N VAL A 331 5.35 0.89 1.17
CA VAL A 331 4.82 0.43 -0.12
C VAL A 331 3.33 0.77 -0.21
N LEU A 332 2.56 0.46 0.83
CA LEU A 332 1.13 0.75 0.91
C LEU A 332 0.84 2.24 0.70
N TYR A 333 1.57 3.12 1.37
CA TYR A 333 1.42 4.56 1.22
C TYR A 333 1.58 5.01 -0.24
N ARG A 334 2.61 4.49 -0.92
CA ARG A 334 2.89 4.84 -2.32
C ARG A 334 1.81 4.31 -3.27
N GLU A 335 1.41 3.05 -3.10
CA GLU A 335 0.39 2.42 -3.95
C GLU A 335 -0.99 3.09 -3.77
N LEU A 336 -1.36 3.43 -2.54
CA LEU A 336 -2.58 4.19 -2.27
C LEU A 336 -2.53 5.59 -2.90
N LYS A 337 -1.38 6.28 -2.82
CA LYS A 337 -1.19 7.59 -3.44
C LYS A 337 -1.33 7.50 -4.95
N GLN A 338 -0.65 6.54 -5.59
CA GLN A 338 -0.72 6.36 -7.03
C GLN A 338 -2.13 5.98 -7.49
N GLY A 339 -2.75 5.00 -6.82
CA GLY A 339 -4.11 4.56 -7.12
C GLY A 339 -5.14 5.69 -6.99
N SER A 340 -5.00 6.58 -5.98
CA SER A 340 -5.88 7.75 -5.84
C SER A 340 -5.74 8.71 -7.02
N VAL A 341 -4.52 9.01 -7.45
CA VAL A 341 -4.28 9.89 -8.60
C VAL A 341 -4.86 9.29 -9.88
N ASP A 342 -4.67 7.98 -10.09
CA ASP A 342 -5.17 7.29 -11.29
C ASP A 342 -6.72 7.29 -11.33
N VAL A 343 -7.37 7.04 -10.19
CA VAL A 343 -8.83 7.10 -10.07
C VAL A 343 -9.35 8.53 -10.21
N GLU A 344 -8.65 9.53 -9.67
CA GLU A 344 -9.01 10.94 -9.83
C GLU A 344 -8.94 11.38 -11.28
N ASN A 345 -7.89 11.00 -12.02
CA ASN A 345 -7.79 11.26 -13.45
C ASN A 345 -8.96 10.64 -14.23
N MET A 346 -9.37 9.42 -13.89
CA MET A 346 -10.53 8.77 -14.50
C MET A 346 -11.84 9.51 -14.16
N PHE A 347 -12.03 9.97 -12.92
CA PHE A 347 -13.18 10.80 -12.57
C PHE A 347 -13.16 12.15 -13.27
N ALA A 348 -11.99 12.77 -13.46
CA ALA A 348 -11.86 14.01 -14.21
C ALA A 348 -12.29 13.87 -15.69
N LEU A 349 -12.05 12.68 -16.29
CA LEU A 349 -12.61 12.36 -17.61
C LEU A 349 -14.13 12.23 -17.58
N MET A 350 -14.71 11.65 -16.54
CA MET A 350 -16.15 11.51 -16.36
C MET A 350 -16.87 12.83 -16.02
N ASP A 351 -16.15 13.80 -15.46
CA ASP A 351 -16.67 15.13 -15.14
C ASP A 351 -16.71 16.08 -16.38
N GLN A 352 -16.14 15.66 -17.51
CA GLN A 352 -16.21 16.45 -18.75
C GLN A 352 -17.65 16.57 -19.25
N LYS A 353 -18.08 17.81 -19.49
CA LYS A 353 -19.45 18.09 -19.92
C LYS A 353 -19.67 17.63 -21.37
N GLN A 354 -20.77 16.97 -21.62
CA GLN A 354 -21.29 16.74 -22.96
C GLN A 354 -21.74 18.06 -23.56
N SER A 355 -21.24 18.42 -24.73
CA SER A 355 -21.64 19.67 -25.40
C SER A 355 -23.04 19.62 -25.98
N VAL A 356 -23.55 18.42 -26.28
CA VAL A 356 -24.89 18.17 -26.76
C VAL A 356 -25.50 17.12 -25.83
N ALA A 357 -26.48 17.50 -25.05
CA ALA A 357 -27.24 16.59 -24.18
C ALA A 357 -28.73 16.64 -24.58
N ASP A 358 -29.37 15.48 -24.59
CA ASP A 358 -30.79 15.39 -24.82
C ASP A 358 -31.55 16.10 -23.68
N ARG A 359 -32.68 16.76 -24.03
CA ARG A 359 -33.59 17.33 -23.03
C ARG A 359 -34.20 16.20 -22.21
N LEU A 360 -34.42 16.43 -20.90
CA LEU A 360 -34.96 15.47 -19.93
C LEU A 360 -36.29 14.80 -20.38
N ASN A 361 -36.99 15.33 -21.40
CA ASN A 361 -38.23 14.80 -21.96
C ASN A 361 -38.16 14.71 -23.52
N ALA A 362 -36.99 14.45 -24.08
CA ALA A 362 -36.90 14.24 -25.53
C ALA A 362 -37.68 13.01 -25.94
N LYS A 363 -38.60 13.17 -26.94
CA LYS A 363 -39.29 12.02 -27.54
C LYS A 363 -38.30 11.22 -28.37
N THR A 364 -38.34 9.90 -28.24
CA THR A 364 -37.70 9.02 -29.21
C THR A 364 -38.30 9.24 -30.59
N LEU A 365 -37.46 9.52 -31.59
CA LEU A 365 -37.84 9.61 -33.02
C LEU A 365 -38.30 8.25 -33.51
#